data_4171fb9243ee740615eac002265405b6
#
_entry.id   4171fb9243ee740615eac002265405b6
#
_cell.length_a   1.000
_cell.length_b   1.000
_cell.length_c   1.000
_cell.angle_alpha   90.00
_cell.angle_beta   90.00
_cell.angle_gamma   90.00
#
_symmetry.space_group_name_H-M   'P 1'
#
loop_
_entity.id
_entity.type
_entity.pdbx_description
1 polymer ?
#
loop_
_entity_poly.entity_id
_entity_poly.type
_entity_poly.pdbx_seq_one_letter_code
_entity_poly.pdbx_strand_id
1 'polypeptide(L)'
;MISQIRIYTINKGEMDNFLKHFKEEIMVLHQKIGVPIVGTWVNRPQNEFIWVRTYKDKVELEAKTKEFQAAVAAAGVKLGANVAKMEVREAESAFA
;
A
#
# COMPACT_ATOMS: atom_id res chain seq x y z
N MET A 1 3.98 -12.83 -12.03
CA MET A 1 3.82 -11.57 -11.31
C MET A 1 2.66 -11.67 -10.34
N ILE A 2 2.87 -11.22 -9.13
CA ILE A 2 1.84 -11.20 -8.09
C ILE A 2 1.50 -9.75 -7.79
N SER A 3 0.20 -9.44 -7.77
CA SER A 3 -0.29 -8.11 -7.38
C SER A 3 -0.98 -8.19 -6.03
N GLN A 4 -0.71 -7.23 -5.17
CA GLN A 4 -1.50 -7.01 -3.96
C GLN A 4 -2.43 -5.84 -4.20
N ILE A 5 -3.72 -6.14 -4.17
CA ILE A 5 -4.77 -5.11 -4.25
C ILE A 5 -5.18 -4.81 -2.81
N ARG A 6 -4.98 -3.56 -2.40
CA ARG A 6 -5.23 -3.14 -1.04
C ARG A 6 -6.36 -2.11 -1.03
N ILE A 7 -7.39 -2.40 -0.24
CA ILE A 7 -8.58 -1.55 -0.13
C ILE A 7 -8.68 -1.10 1.32
N TYR A 8 -8.48 0.20 1.53
CA TYR A 8 -8.53 0.79 2.86
C TYR A 8 -9.80 1.60 3.02
N THR A 9 -10.52 1.37 4.11
CA THR A 9 -11.58 2.28 4.53
C THR A 9 -10.94 3.33 5.44
N ILE A 10 -11.06 4.60 5.03
CA ILE A 10 -10.43 5.70 5.74
C ILE A 10 -11.41 6.27 6.76
N ASN A 11 -10.91 6.70 7.91
CA ASN A 11 -11.74 7.34 8.93
C ASN A 11 -12.44 8.57 8.35
N LYS A 12 -13.66 8.80 8.78
CA LYS A 12 -14.49 9.90 8.28
C LYS A 12 -13.77 11.24 8.42
N GLY A 13 -13.67 11.98 7.32
CA GLY A 13 -13.04 13.29 7.28
C GLY A 13 -11.52 13.27 7.16
N GLU A 14 -10.88 12.09 7.12
CA GLU A 14 -9.42 11.96 7.16
C GLU A 14 -8.79 11.63 5.81
N MET A 15 -9.57 11.59 4.72
CA MET A 15 -9.04 11.19 3.42
C MET A 15 -7.88 12.08 2.96
N ASP A 16 -8.02 13.41 3.08
CA ASP A 16 -6.96 14.31 2.60
C ASP A 16 -5.69 14.18 3.44
N ASN A 17 -5.81 14.00 4.75
CA ASN A 17 -4.66 13.72 5.62
C ASN A 17 -4.01 12.38 5.26
N PHE A 18 -4.82 11.38 4.98
CA PHE A 18 -4.31 10.07 4.57
C PHE A 18 -3.56 10.15 3.25
N LEU A 19 -4.11 10.85 2.25
CA LEU A 19 -3.47 10.99 0.93
C LEU A 19 -2.11 11.68 1.06
N LYS A 20 -2.02 12.70 1.88
CA LYS A 20 -0.76 13.39 2.13
C LYS A 20 0.27 12.46 2.77
N HIS A 21 -0.13 11.73 3.80
CA HIS A 21 0.70 10.74 4.49
C HIS A 21 1.19 9.66 3.54
N PHE A 22 0.28 9.13 2.72
CA PHE A 22 0.61 8.08 1.76
C PHE A 22 1.65 8.58 0.74
N LYS A 23 1.42 9.76 0.17
CA LYS A 23 2.32 10.33 -0.83
C LYS A 23 3.69 10.66 -0.26
N GLU A 24 3.74 11.28 0.91
CA GLU A 24 4.98 11.79 1.49
C GLU A 24 5.81 10.71 2.19
N GLU A 25 5.20 9.65 2.68
CA GLU A 25 5.88 8.63 3.48
C GLU A 25 5.80 7.23 2.88
N ILE A 26 4.61 6.73 2.58
CA ILE A 26 4.44 5.34 2.14
C ILE A 26 4.97 5.13 0.73
N MET A 27 4.65 6.02 -0.20
CA MET A 27 5.18 5.93 -1.57
C MET A 27 6.70 6.07 -1.59
N VAL A 28 7.25 6.96 -0.78
CA VAL A 28 8.70 7.17 -0.69
C VAL A 28 9.40 5.90 -0.23
N LEU A 29 8.87 5.21 0.77
CA LEU A 29 9.44 3.95 1.24
C LEU A 29 9.38 2.87 0.16
N HIS A 30 8.29 2.80 -0.61
CA HIS A 30 8.18 1.85 -1.72
C HIS A 30 9.22 2.12 -2.81
N GLN A 31 9.47 3.38 -3.12
CA GLN A 31 10.52 3.76 -4.07
C GLN A 31 11.89 3.34 -3.58
N LYS A 32 12.16 3.53 -2.29
CA LYS A 32 13.43 3.16 -1.67
C LYS A 32 13.74 1.67 -1.77
N ILE A 33 12.75 0.83 -1.53
CA ILE A 33 12.95 -0.63 -1.54
C ILE A 33 12.67 -1.25 -2.90
N GLY A 34 12.26 -0.45 -3.89
CA GLY A 34 12.05 -0.93 -5.25
C GLY A 34 10.78 -1.75 -5.46
N VAL A 35 9.71 -1.45 -4.74
CA VAL A 35 8.40 -2.08 -4.96
C VAL A 35 7.52 -1.14 -5.79
N PRO A 36 7.13 -1.53 -7.01
CA PRO A 36 6.28 -0.69 -7.84
C PRO A 36 4.87 -0.56 -7.27
N ILE A 37 4.36 0.68 -7.24
CA ILE A 37 2.95 0.95 -7.02
C ILE A 37 2.34 1.19 -8.39
N VAL A 38 1.47 0.28 -8.80
CA VAL A 38 0.88 0.29 -10.15
C VAL A 38 -0.15 1.41 -10.31
N GLY A 39 -0.88 1.69 -9.25
CA GLY A 39 -1.88 2.74 -9.28
C GLY A 39 -2.49 3.00 -7.91
N THR A 40 -3.16 4.14 -7.82
CA THR A 40 -3.85 4.58 -6.62
C THR A 40 -5.20 5.20 -7.02
N TRP A 41 -6.25 4.90 -6.27
CA TRP A 41 -7.60 5.39 -6.56
C TRP A 41 -8.31 5.82 -5.28
N VAL A 42 -9.18 6.80 -5.38
CA VAL A 42 -10.00 7.28 -4.27
C VAL A 42 -11.47 7.11 -4.63
N ASN A 43 -12.22 6.45 -3.75
CA ASN A 43 -13.66 6.35 -3.82
C ASN A 43 -14.23 7.18 -2.66
N ARG A 44 -14.44 8.48 -2.88
CA ARG A 44 -14.85 9.39 -1.81
C ARG A 44 -16.22 9.09 -1.22
N PRO A 45 -17.25 8.73 -2.00
CA PRO A 45 -18.55 8.40 -1.42
C PRO A 45 -18.51 7.29 -0.37
N GLN A 46 -17.55 6.38 -0.46
CA GLN A 46 -17.42 5.27 0.48
C GLN A 46 -16.18 5.38 1.38
N ASN A 47 -15.47 6.50 1.33
CA ASN A 47 -14.24 6.70 2.08
C ASN A 47 -13.19 5.61 1.84
N GLU A 48 -13.05 5.17 0.59
CA GLU A 48 -12.09 4.13 0.25
C GLU A 48 -10.90 4.69 -0.48
N PHE A 49 -9.72 4.16 -0.13
CA PHE A 49 -8.48 4.34 -0.87
C PHE A 49 -8.04 2.96 -1.37
N ILE A 50 -7.85 2.85 -2.67
CA ILE A 50 -7.49 1.58 -3.31
C ILE A 50 -6.14 1.75 -3.96
N TRP A 51 -5.22 0.82 -3.71
CA TRP A 51 -3.93 0.85 -4.37
C TRP A 51 -3.42 -0.55 -4.64
N VAL A 52 -2.54 -0.66 -5.62
CA VAL A 52 -2.02 -1.94 -6.08
C VAL A 52 -0.50 -1.84 -6.15
N ARG A 53 0.18 -2.83 -5.56
CA ARG A 53 1.61 -3.00 -5.69
C ARG A 53 1.91 -4.39 -6.23
N THR A 54 3.05 -4.52 -6.94
CA THR A 54 3.38 -5.76 -7.63
C THR A 54 4.74 -6.28 -7.23
N TYR A 55 4.88 -7.61 -7.35
CA TYR A 55 6.10 -8.35 -7.10
C TYR A 55 6.32 -9.34 -8.23
N LYS A 56 7.57 -9.66 -8.51
CA LYS A 56 7.93 -10.62 -9.55
C LYS A 56 7.34 -12.00 -9.27
N ASP A 57 7.47 -12.47 -8.03
CA ASP A 57 7.03 -13.77 -7.58
C ASP A 57 6.84 -13.77 -6.05
N LYS A 58 6.47 -14.93 -5.51
CA LYS A 58 6.23 -15.10 -4.07
C LYS A 58 7.49 -14.88 -3.23
N VAL A 59 8.64 -15.28 -3.75
CA VAL A 59 9.92 -15.11 -3.05
C VAL A 59 10.23 -13.62 -2.88
N GLU A 60 10.08 -12.84 -3.95
CA GLU A 60 10.27 -11.38 -3.90
C GLU A 60 9.26 -10.74 -2.95
N LEU A 61 8.00 -11.16 -3.01
CA LEU A 61 6.95 -10.63 -2.12
C LEU A 61 7.36 -10.79 -0.66
N GLU A 62 7.80 -11.98 -0.26
CA GLU A 62 8.20 -12.25 1.12
C GLU A 62 9.43 -11.43 1.53
N ALA A 63 10.44 -11.36 0.66
CA ALA A 63 11.66 -10.61 0.93
C ALA A 63 11.38 -9.10 1.04
N LYS A 64 10.61 -8.55 0.10
CA LYS A 64 10.27 -7.11 0.10
C LYS A 64 9.34 -6.73 1.23
N THR A 65 8.46 -7.62 1.64
CA THR A 65 7.60 -7.38 2.82
C THR A 65 8.45 -7.17 4.07
N LYS A 66 9.48 -7.99 4.27
CA LYS A 66 10.41 -7.85 5.40
C LYS A 66 11.20 -6.54 5.30
N GLU A 67 11.71 -6.21 4.13
CA GLU A 67 12.41 -4.93 3.90
C GLU A 67 11.50 -3.75 4.21
N PHE A 68 10.26 -3.79 3.76
CA PHE A 68 9.30 -2.72 4.01
C PHE A 68 9.01 -2.55 5.49
N GLN A 69 8.78 -3.65 6.21
CA GLN A 69 8.54 -3.61 7.65
C GLN A 69 9.73 -3.00 8.41
N ALA A 70 10.95 -3.36 8.01
CA ALA A 70 12.15 -2.79 8.60
C ALA A 70 12.28 -1.29 8.29
N ALA A 71 11.99 -0.89 7.06
CA ALA A 71 12.05 0.52 6.65
C ALA A 71 11.01 1.37 7.39
N VAL A 72 9.79 0.83 7.56
CA VAL A 72 8.71 1.48 8.32
C VAL A 72 9.14 1.68 9.78
N ALA A 73 9.69 0.66 10.40
CA ALA A 73 10.14 0.74 11.79
C ALA A 73 11.28 1.76 11.95
N ALA A 74 12.25 1.76 11.03
CA ALA A 74 13.37 2.67 11.08
C ALA A 74 12.95 4.13 10.88
N ALA A 75 11.95 4.38 10.03
CA ALA A 75 11.45 5.71 9.73
C ALA A 75 10.38 6.20 10.72
N GLY A 76 9.87 5.32 11.58
CA GLY A 76 8.80 5.67 12.52
C GLY A 76 7.46 5.96 11.85
N VAL A 77 7.23 5.40 10.67
CA VAL A 77 5.99 5.63 9.91
C VAL A 77 4.84 4.80 10.50
N LYS A 78 3.67 5.42 10.64
CA LYS A 78 2.47 4.74 11.15
C LYS A 78 1.58 4.35 9.96
N LEU A 79 1.63 3.08 9.57
CA LEU A 79 0.88 2.58 8.40
C LEU A 79 -0.64 2.63 8.60
N GLY A 80 -1.10 2.44 9.82
CA GLY A 80 -2.54 2.41 10.13
C GLY A 80 -3.14 3.76 10.46
N ALA A 81 -2.39 4.86 10.37
CA ALA A 81 -2.92 6.18 10.69
C ALA A 81 -4.09 6.53 9.77
N ASN A 82 -5.22 6.94 10.37
CA ASN A 82 -6.45 7.33 9.67
C ASN A 82 -7.17 6.19 8.94
N VAL A 83 -6.78 4.94 9.16
CA VAL A 83 -7.38 3.78 8.51
C VAL A 83 -8.27 3.02 9.49
N ALA A 84 -9.56 2.86 9.13
CA ALA A 84 -10.53 2.13 9.94
C ALA A 84 -10.54 0.63 9.62
N LYS A 85 -10.28 0.27 8.36
CA LYS A 85 -10.32 -1.12 7.91
C LYS A 85 -9.37 -1.31 6.73
N MET A 86 -8.70 -2.46 6.69
CA MET A 86 -7.84 -2.86 5.57
C MET A 86 -8.30 -4.19 5.00
N GLU A 87 -8.46 -4.26 3.68
CA GLU A 87 -8.68 -5.50 2.96
C GLU A 87 -7.55 -5.68 1.96
N VAL A 88 -7.03 -6.89 1.87
CA VAL A 88 -5.92 -7.21 0.99
C VAL A 88 -6.29 -8.44 0.16
N ARG A 89 -6.03 -8.36 -1.15
CA ARG A 89 -6.15 -9.49 -2.07
C ARG A 89 -4.82 -9.68 -2.76
N GLU A 90 -4.36 -10.92 -2.82
CA GLU A 90 -3.19 -11.30 -3.61
C GLU A 90 -3.67 -12.08 -4.82
N ALA A 91 -3.20 -11.70 -6.00
CA ALA A 91 -3.63 -12.33 -7.23
C ALA A 91 -2.44 -12.49 -8.18
N GLU A 92 -2.38 -13.63 -8.84
CA GLU A 92 -1.39 -13.89 -9.88
C GLU A 92 -1.89 -13.35 -11.21
N SER A 93 -0.94 -12.99 -12.10
CA SER A 93 -1.28 -12.59 -13.45
C SER A 93 -2.03 -13.72 -14.16
N ALA A 94 -3.19 -13.40 -14.74
CA ALA A 94 -3.99 -14.38 -15.48
C ALA A 94 -3.36 -14.75 -16.83
N PHE A 95 -2.70 -13.77 -17.44
CA PHE A 95 -2.05 -13.93 -18.75
C PHE A 95 -0.62 -13.42 -18.64
N ALA A 96 0.29 -14.29 -18.97
CA ALA A 96 1.73 -13.97 -18.88
C ALA A 96 2.21 -13.15 -20.07
#